data_dec4bf79e0840de93265db7327f33e13
#
_entry.id   dec4bf79e0840de93265db7327f33e13
#
_cell.length_a   1.000
_cell.length_b   1.000
_cell.length_c   1.000
_cell.angle_alpha   90.00
_cell.angle_beta   90.00
_cell.angle_gamma   90.00
#
_symmetry.space_group_name_H-M   'P 1'
#
loop_
_entity.id
_entity.type
_entity.pdbx_description
1 polymer ?
#
loop_
_entity_poly.entity_id
_entity_poly.type
_entity_poly.pdbx_seq_one_letter_code
_entity_poly.pdbx_strand_id
1 'polypeptide(L)'
;MQAAAGCFGDEMNRCNVCNLGKCPRGITTQDPKLYRRLDPDKVAERVVEVFKSIDVELRKIFAPLGRSTDLPIGMSDAICADNAAIAERLQIGYVC
;
A
#
# COMPACT_ATOMS: atom_id res chain seq x y z
N MET A 1 6.09 5.39 -2.46
CA MET A 1 7.28 5.65 -3.32
C MET A 1 7.50 4.55 -4.37
N GLN A 2 7.63 3.28 -4.02
CA GLN A 2 7.89 2.19 -4.98
C GLN A 2 6.85 2.11 -6.09
N ALA A 3 5.56 2.12 -5.75
CA ALA A 3 4.48 2.10 -6.74
C ALA A 3 4.54 3.33 -7.67
N ALA A 4 4.68 4.53 -7.10
CA ALA A 4 4.76 5.77 -7.86
C ALA A 4 5.99 5.84 -8.79
N ALA A 5 7.10 5.21 -8.41
CA ALA A 5 8.29 5.11 -9.24
C ALA A 5 8.24 3.96 -10.26
N GLY A 6 7.16 3.19 -10.31
CA GLY A 6 6.98 2.09 -11.24
C GLY A 6 7.81 0.85 -10.94
N CYS A 7 8.03 0.56 -9.65
CA CYS A 7 8.77 -0.64 -9.23
C CYS A 7 7.95 -1.93 -9.32
N PHE A 8 6.65 -1.85 -9.55
CA PHE A 8 5.73 -2.98 -9.63
C PHE A 8 5.29 -3.31 -11.07
N GLY A 9 6.04 -2.87 -12.08
CA GLY A 9 5.81 -3.29 -13.45
C GLY A 9 6.36 -4.70 -13.73
N ASP A 10 5.91 -5.32 -14.81
CA ASP A 10 6.27 -6.71 -15.16
C ASP A 10 7.78 -6.96 -15.22
N GLU A 11 8.54 -6.02 -15.74
CA GLU A 11 9.99 -6.11 -15.80
C GLU A 11 10.67 -5.96 -14.43
N MET A 12 10.01 -5.32 -13.47
CA MET A 12 10.55 -5.00 -12.15
C MET A 12 10.06 -5.92 -11.03
N ASN A 13 9.14 -6.82 -11.30
CA ASN A 13 8.53 -7.72 -10.31
C ASN A 13 9.55 -8.59 -9.54
N ARG A 14 10.74 -8.76 -10.10
CA ARG A 14 11.83 -9.53 -9.48
C ARG A 14 13.00 -8.68 -9.01
N CYS A 15 12.85 -7.36 -9.03
CA CYS A 15 13.90 -6.47 -8.57
C CYS A 15 14.04 -6.56 -7.04
N ASN A 16 15.21 -6.89 -6.57
CA ASN A 16 15.51 -7.11 -5.15
C ASN A 16 16.83 -6.46 -4.74
N VAL A 17 17.11 -5.24 -5.23
CA VAL A 17 18.37 -4.53 -5.03
C VAL A 17 18.25 -3.29 -4.15
N CYS A 18 17.13 -3.10 -3.45
CA CYS A 18 16.88 -1.92 -2.64
C CYS A 18 17.93 -1.74 -1.53
N ASN A 19 18.37 -2.83 -0.92
CA ASN A 19 19.36 -2.85 0.15
C ASN A 19 20.82 -2.71 -0.35
N LEU A 20 21.06 -2.79 -1.65
CA LEU A 20 22.41 -2.77 -2.23
C LEU A 20 22.84 -1.37 -2.69
N GLY A 21 21.99 -0.35 -2.56
CA GLY A 21 22.26 1.00 -3.05
C GLY A 21 22.36 1.12 -4.58
N LYS A 22 21.90 0.10 -5.32
CA LYS A 22 21.98 0.02 -6.79
C LYS A 22 20.60 0.12 -7.46
N CYS A 23 19.67 0.85 -6.86
CA CYS A 23 18.32 0.97 -7.36
C CYS A 23 18.28 1.55 -8.78
N PRO A 24 17.80 0.83 -9.79
CA PRO A 24 17.75 1.31 -11.18
C PRO A 24 16.72 2.43 -11.39
N ARG A 25 15.78 2.60 -10.45
CA ARG A 25 14.78 3.67 -10.46
C ARG A 25 15.24 4.93 -9.71
N GLY A 26 16.41 4.89 -9.07
CA GLY A 26 16.97 6.05 -8.39
C GLY A 26 16.38 6.35 -7.00
N ILE A 27 15.65 5.40 -6.38
CA ILE A 27 15.00 5.62 -5.07
C ILE A 27 15.98 5.34 -3.94
N THR A 28 16.50 4.11 -3.87
CA THR A 28 17.36 3.64 -2.79
C THR A 28 18.82 3.60 -3.22
N THR A 29 19.34 4.74 -3.66
CA THR A 29 20.72 4.86 -4.13
C THR A 29 21.26 6.26 -3.88
N GLN A 30 22.55 6.36 -3.65
CA GLN A 30 23.31 7.61 -3.58
C GLN A 30 24.18 7.84 -4.83
N ASP A 31 24.16 6.91 -5.79
CA ASP A 31 24.88 7.06 -7.05
C ASP A 31 24.25 8.17 -7.91
N PRO A 32 24.99 9.25 -8.25
CA PRO A 32 24.48 10.35 -9.04
C PRO A 32 23.92 9.94 -10.41
N LYS A 33 24.46 8.87 -11.00
CA LYS A 33 23.98 8.34 -12.28
C LYS A 33 22.62 7.66 -12.17
N LEU A 34 22.31 7.14 -10.99
CA LEU A 34 21.07 6.41 -10.74
C LEU A 34 19.99 7.34 -10.16
N TYR A 35 20.29 8.16 -9.14
CA TYR A 35 19.25 8.99 -8.53
C TYR A 35 18.72 10.08 -9.47
N ARG A 36 19.52 10.56 -10.43
CA ARG A 36 19.06 11.51 -11.46
C ARG A 36 18.00 10.95 -12.41
N ARG A 37 17.77 9.64 -12.41
CA ARG A 37 16.69 9.00 -13.17
C ARG A 37 15.31 9.23 -12.54
N LEU A 38 15.27 9.57 -11.26
CA LEU A 38 14.04 9.90 -10.55
C LEU A 38 13.70 11.38 -10.83
N ASP A 39 12.60 11.60 -11.52
CA ASP A 39 12.03 12.93 -11.72
C ASP A 39 11.09 13.23 -10.54
N PRO A 40 11.44 14.17 -9.63
CA PRO A 40 10.66 14.40 -8.42
C PRO A 40 9.23 14.88 -8.72
N ASP A 41 9.05 15.72 -9.72
CA ASP A 41 7.75 16.32 -10.04
C ASP A 41 6.80 15.25 -10.57
N LYS A 42 7.25 14.43 -11.52
CA LYS A 42 6.45 13.32 -12.03
C LYS A 42 6.15 12.26 -10.96
N VAL A 43 7.08 12.01 -10.05
CA VAL A 43 6.85 11.07 -8.95
C VAL A 43 5.86 11.63 -7.96
N ALA A 44 5.90 12.93 -7.67
CA ALA A 44 4.92 13.59 -6.81
C ALA A 44 3.49 13.44 -7.34
N GLU A 45 3.27 13.71 -8.63
CA GLU A 45 1.97 13.48 -9.28
C GLU A 45 1.50 12.03 -9.13
N ARG A 46 2.37 11.06 -9.40
CA ARG A 46 2.05 9.63 -9.26
C ARG A 46 1.77 9.21 -7.82
N VAL A 47 2.42 9.83 -6.84
CA VAL A 47 2.11 9.60 -5.42
C VAL A 47 0.68 10.00 -5.12
N VAL A 48 0.24 11.16 -5.61
CA VAL A 48 -1.15 11.63 -5.45
C VAL A 48 -2.13 10.63 -6.09
N GLU A 49 -1.84 10.14 -7.29
CA GLU A 49 -2.69 9.15 -7.97
C GLU A 49 -2.77 7.82 -7.20
N VAL A 50 -1.67 7.35 -6.64
CA VAL A 50 -1.64 6.14 -5.80
C VAL A 50 -2.54 6.31 -4.58
N PHE A 51 -2.46 7.44 -3.87
CA PHE A 51 -3.31 7.69 -2.71
C PHE A 51 -4.78 7.84 -3.07
N LYS A 52 -5.10 8.49 -4.19
CA LYS A 52 -6.48 8.54 -4.70
C LYS A 52 -7.02 7.15 -5.01
N SER A 53 -6.21 6.29 -5.61
CA SER A 53 -6.61 4.91 -5.90
C SER A 53 -6.87 4.11 -4.61
N ILE A 54 -6.03 4.28 -3.59
CA ILE A 54 -6.22 3.66 -2.27
C ILE A 54 -7.53 4.15 -1.63
N ASP A 55 -7.82 5.46 -1.67
CA ASP A 55 -9.06 6.01 -1.14
C ASP A 55 -10.30 5.40 -1.82
N VAL A 56 -10.27 5.27 -3.14
CA VAL A 56 -11.36 4.63 -3.89
C VAL A 56 -11.58 3.17 -3.45
N GLU A 57 -10.50 2.40 -3.29
CA GLU A 57 -10.62 1.00 -2.84
C GLU A 57 -11.11 0.90 -1.40
N LEU A 58 -10.65 1.76 -0.50
CA LEU A 58 -11.14 1.81 0.87
C LEU A 58 -12.64 2.14 0.92
N ARG A 59 -13.12 3.08 0.12
CA ARG A 59 -14.55 3.39 0.02
C ARG A 59 -15.38 2.20 -0.42
N LYS A 60 -14.90 1.40 -1.38
CA LYS A 60 -15.56 0.17 -1.81
C LYS A 60 -15.66 -0.87 -0.67
N ILE A 61 -14.65 -0.95 0.18
CA ILE A 61 -14.64 -1.87 1.33
C ILE A 61 -15.59 -1.38 2.43
N PHE A 62 -15.59 -0.09 2.72
CA PHE A 62 -16.38 0.47 3.83
C PHE A 62 -17.84 0.75 3.49
N ALA A 63 -18.18 0.98 2.22
CA ALA A 63 -19.55 1.26 1.82
C ALA A 63 -20.55 0.14 2.21
N PRO A 64 -20.26 -1.16 2.00
CA PRO A 64 -21.13 -2.23 2.44
C PRO A 64 -21.30 -2.30 3.96
N LEU A 65 -20.35 -1.79 4.72
CA LEU A 65 -20.40 -1.72 6.18
C LEU A 65 -21.19 -0.50 6.69
N GLY A 66 -21.74 0.33 5.77
CA GLY A 66 -22.47 1.56 6.12
C GLY A 66 -21.58 2.61 6.82
N ARG A 67 -20.28 2.60 6.57
CA ARG A 67 -19.31 3.48 7.25
C ARG A 67 -18.55 4.36 6.26
N SER A 68 -18.17 5.55 6.70
CA SER A 68 -17.28 6.43 5.93
C SER A 68 -15.82 6.07 6.18
N THR A 69 -14.92 6.50 5.30
CA THR A 69 -13.49 6.15 5.31
C THR A 69 -12.70 6.73 6.48
N ASP A 70 -13.29 7.62 7.24
CA ASP A 70 -12.65 8.38 8.32
C ASP A 70 -12.86 7.77 9.73
N LEU A 71 -13.77 6.79 9.89
CA LEU A 71 -14.18 6.31 11.22
C LEU A 71 -13.75 4.89 11.61
N PRO A 72 -13.48 3.93 10.69
CA PRO A 72 -13.43 2.53 11.12
C PRO A 72 -12.04 1.93 11.25
N ILE A 73 -10.97 2.70 11.08
CA ILE A 73 -9.62 2.15 11.24
C ILE A 73 -9.40 1.79 12.70
N GLY A 74 -9.25 0.48 12.96
CA GLY A 74 -9.06 -0.05 14.31
C GLY A 74 -10.33 -0.54 15.00
N MET A 75 -11.49 -0.47 14.37
CA MET A 75 -12.74 -1.02 14.95
C MET A 75 -12.88 -2.51 14.61
N SER A 76 -12.80 -3.37 15.60
CA SER A 76 -12.93 -4.82 15.45
C SER A 76 -14.39 -5.32 15.36
N ASP A 77 -15.37 -4.48 15.66
CA ASP A 77 -16.79 -4.81 15.65
C ASP A 77 -17.40 -5.05 14.25
N ALA A 78 -16.70 -4.61 13.21
CA ALA A 78 -17.10 -4.80 11.81
C ALA A 78 -16.48 -6.07 11.17
N ILE A 79 -15.70 -6.83 11.93
CA ILE A 79 -14.96 -7.99 11.45
C ILE A 79 -15.29 -9.19 12.34
N CYS A 80 -15.48 -10.34 11.74
CA CYS A 80 -15.61 -11.60 12.46
C CYS A 80 -14.78 -12.69 11.79
N ALA A 81 -14.42 -13.69 12.54
CA ALA A 81 -13.70 -14.84 12.06
C ALA A 81 -14.65 -16.03 11.88
N ASP A 82 -14.36 -16.86 10.90
CA ASP A 82 -14.99 -18.16 10.68
C ASP A 82 -14.36 -19.29 11.54
N ASN A 83 -13.32 -18.96 12.29
CA ASN A 83 -12.58 -19.89 13.16
C ASN A 83 -12.51 -19.34 14.59
N ALA A 84 -12.97 -20.13 15.56
CA ALA A 84 -13.01 -19.74 16.96
C ALA A 84 -11.64 -19.38 17.55
N ALA A 85 -10.59 -20.13 17.23
CA ALA A 85 -9.24 -19.86 17.73
C ALA A 85 -8.66 -18.54 17.17
N ILE A 86 -9.02 -18.19 15.95
CA ILE A 86 -8.64 -16.91 15.35
C ILE A 86 -9.43 -15.77 15.98
N ALA A 87 -10.75 -15.95 16.19
CA ALA A 87 -11.59 -14.97 16.85
C ALA A 87 -11.06 -14.61 18.24
N GLU A 88 -10.71 -15.61 19.04
CA GLU A 88 -10.15 -15.43 20.38
C GLU A 88 -8.80 -14.68 20.33
N ARG A 89 -7.89 -15.09 19.46
CA ARG A 89 -6.57 -14.44 19.32
C ARG A 89 -6.63 -12.98 18.88
N LEU A 90 -7.57 -12.64 18.02
CA LEU A 90 -7.75 -11.30 17.47
C LEU A 90 -8.74 -10.47 18.28
N GLN A 91 -9.43 -11.05 19.25
CA GLN A 91 -10.48 -10.41 20.05
C GLN A 91 -11.61 -9.80 19.18
N ILE A 92 -12.03 -10.56 18.17
CA ILE A 92 -13.11 -10.20 17.25
C ILE A 92 -14.26 -11.20 17.35
N GLY A 93 -15.41 -10.88 16.74
CA GLY A 93 -16.57 -11.77 16.72
C GLY A 93 -16.27 -13.13 16.07
N TYR A 94 -16.96 -14.15 16.53
CA TYR A 94 -16.97 -15.48 15.90
C TYR A 94 -18.31 -15.68 15.20
N VAL A 95 -18.29 -15.96 13.94
CA VAL A 95 -19.47 -16.11 13.06
C VAL A 95 -20.43 -14.92 13.16
N CYS A 96 -20.41 -14.08 12.17
CA CYS A 96 -21.33 -12.94 12.08
C CYS A 96 -22.79 -13.37 11.73
#